data_1b960cb890f46dac03c29a56718d9d2e
#
_entry.id   1b960cb890f46dac03c29a56718d9d2e
#
_cell.length_a   1.000
_cell.length_b   1.000
_cell.length_c   1.000
_cell.angle_alpha   90.00
_cell.angle_beta   90.00
_cell.angle_gamma   90.00
#
_symmetry.space_group_name_H-M   'P 1'
#
loop_
_entity.id
_entity.type
_entity.pdbx_description
1 polymer ?
#
loop_
_entity_poly.entity_id
_entity_poly.type
_entity_poly.pdbx_seq_one_letter_code
_entity_poly.pdbx_strand_id
1 'polypeptide(L)'
;MSLQILANVNLAEYTSWMIGGNAEYFCLPKTIDELKMALFEAKKNNLKTTILGGGSNVLISDAGIKGLTICLRKFSQITSKIENDNLYIEALSGTAKSELLKLFLKNKLSASLFLAGLPGDIGGGVVMNAGVAENFTPREFMQLVDWIEVLDENQNMKRIEKSNLKISYRHTEGFQPHIICKVGFSWPLEIDANVLQKVKDANLARLSKQPLDMPSCGSVFKNPEGHKAAQLIDSCGLKGFQIGDAQVSLKHANFIVNINKATAMDTWNVMMHVQKTVLEKTNVSLSTEVVRLGEWDV
;
A
#
# COMPACT_ATOMS: atom_id res chain seq x y z
N MET A 1 -10.09 15.75 22.17
CA MET A 1 -8.64 15.56 22.48
C MET A 1 -7.88 16.34 21.42
N SER A 2 -6.78 17.02 21.79
CA SER A 2 -5.95 17.75 20.83
C SER A 2 -5.04 16.78 20.09
N LEU A 3 -4.81 17.01 18.78
CA LEU A 3 -3.82 16.30 17.98
C LEU A 3 -2.45 16.41 18.66
N GLN A 4 -1.78 15.28 18.85
CA GLN A 4 -0.41 15.23 19.37
C GLN A 4 0.58 15.15 18.21
N ILE A 5 1.54 16.07 18.17
CA ILE A 5 2.68 16.03 17.27
C ILE A 5 3.91 15.63 18.09
N LEU A 6 4.53 14.52 17.72
CA LEU A 6 5.70 13.95 18.37
C LEU A 6 6.94 14.27 17.55
N ALA A 7 8.11 14.42 18.19
CA ALA A 7 9.38 14.59 17.52
C ALA A 7 10.18 13.29 17.53
N ASN A 8 10.98 13.07 16.49
CA ASN A 8 11.97 12.01 16.40
C ASN A 8 11.39 10.59 16.58
N VAL A 9 10.31 10.27 15.83
CA VAL A 9 9.61 8.98 15.93
C VAL A 9 10.19 7.99 14.94
N ASN A 10 10.55 6.78 15.41
CA ASN A 10 11.05 5.70 14.56
C ASN A 10 9.95 5.20 13.61
N LEU A 11 10.20 5.26 12.30
CA LEU A 11 9.25 4.88 11.27
C LEU A 11 9.31 3.41 10.88
N ALA A 12 10.28 2.63 11.33
CA ALA A 12 10.35 1.20 11.08
C ALA A 12 9.07 0.47 11.54
N GLU A 13 8.50 0.87 12.69
CA GLU A 13 7.24 0.31 13.22
C GLU A 13 6.01 0.65 12.36
N TYR A 14 6.17 1.60 11.46
CA TYR A 14 5.12 2.06 10.53
C TYR A 14 5.30 1.54 9.10
N THR A 15 6.20 0.60 8.88
CA THR A 15 6.38 -0.08 7.59
C THR A 15 6.25 -1.59 7.72
N SER A 16 5.81 -2.27 6.66
CA SER A 16 5.73 -3.74 6.63
C SER A 16 7.10 -4.41 6.56
N TRP A 17 8.13 -3.69 6.13
CA TRP A 17 9.51 -4.17 6.13
C TRP A 17 10.17 -4.10 7.51
N MET A 18 9.57 -3.34 8.43
CA MET A 18 10.19 -2.98 9.72
C MET A 18 11.54 -2.27 9.51
N ILE A 19 11.62 -1.43 8.48
CA ILE A 19 12.78 -0.66 8.07
C ILE A 19 12.38 0.81 7.94
N GLY A 20 13.27 1.73 8.33
CA GLY A 20 13.13 3.17 8.17
C GLY A 20 13.76 3.94 9.32
N GLY A 21 14.32 5.11 9.00
CA GLY A 21 14.80 6.09 9.97
C GLY A 21 13.67 6.83 10.69
N ASN A 22 14.00 7.92 11.36
CA ASN A 22 13.04 8.65 12.18
C ASN A 22 12.29 9.73 11.37
N ALA A 23 11.02 9.96 11.69
CA ALA A 23 10.34 11.19 11.30
C ALA A 23 10.81 12.33 12.19
N GLU A 24 11.15 13.50 11.60
CA GLU A 24 11.47 14.69 12.35
C GLU A 24 10.29 15.10 13.26
N TYR A 25 9.11 15.21 12.67
CA TYR A 25 7.83 15.35 13.38
C TYR A 25 6.83 14.30 12.87
N PHE A 26 5.95 13.84 13.75
CA PHE A 26 5.03 12.76 13.46
C PHE A 26 3.68 12.97 14.14
N CYS A 27 2.57 12.68 13.45
CA CYS A 27 1.25 12.63 14.05
C CYS A 27 0.37 11.53 13.46
N LEU A 28 -0.66 11.17 14.24
CA LEU A 28 -1.66 10.13 13.93
C LEU A 28 -3.07 10.73 14.03
N PRO A 29 -3.54 11.52 13.07
CA PRO A 29 -4.88 12.07 13.08
C PRO A 29 -5.92 10.93 13.04
N LYS A 30 -7.04 11.13 13.75
CA LYS A 30 -8.18 10.19 13.81
C LYS A 30 -9.39 10.74 13.07
N THR A 31 -9.47 12.07 12.91
CA THR A 31 -10.59 12.77 12.29
C THR A 31 -10.12 13.73 11.23
N ILE A 32 -11.06 14.18 10.38
CA ILE A 32 -10.77 15.22 9.37
C ILE A 32 -10.28 16.51 10.02
N ASP A 33 -10.85 16.88 11.17
CA ASP A 33 -10.42 18.09 11.88
C ASP A 33 -9.01 17.97 12.43
N GLU A 34 -8.64 16.81 12.98
CA GLU A 34 -7.25 16.55 13.39
C GLU A 34 -6.28 16.55 12.20
N LEU A 35 -6.66 16.02 11.02
CA LEU A 35 -5.87 16.09 9.81
C LEU A 35 -5.69 17.55 9.35
N LYS A 36 -6.76 18.36 9.38
CA LYS A 36 -6.70 19.79 9.08
C LYS A 36 -5.78 20.53 10.06
N MET A 37 -5.86 20.22 11.34
CA MET A 37 -4.95 20.78 12.36
C MET A 37 -3.49 20.42 12.06
N ALA A 38 -3.19 19.18 11.70
CA ALA A 38 -1.83 18.75 11.32
C ALA A 38 -1.28 19.58 10.16
N LEU A 39 -2.08 19.74 9.11
CA LEU A 39 -1.71 20.53 7.92
C LEU A 39 -1.55 22.03 8.25
N PHE A 40 -2.40 22.57 9.12
CA PHE A 40 -2.29 23.94 9.58
C PHE A 40 -0.98 24.16 10.37
N GLU A 41 -0.64 23.28 11.31
CA GLU A 41 0.61 23.37 12.06
C GLU A 41 1.83 23.18 11.16
N ALA A 42 1.78 22.28 10.17
CA ALA A 42 2.86 22.13 9.20
C ALA A 42 3.07 23.43 8.39
N LYS A 43 1.99 24.04 7.88
CA LYS A 43 2.03 25.30 7.12
C LYS A 43 2.57 26.44 7.97
N LYS A 44 2.07 26.59 9.21
CA LYS A 44 2.48 27.62 10.16
C LYS A 44 3.98 27.57 10.47
N ASN A 45 4.55 26.36 10.55
CA ASN A 45 5.96 26.13 10.87
C ASN A 45 6.83 25.91 9.62
N ASN A 46 6.28 26.12 8.42
CA ASN A 46 6.97 25.92 7.14
C ASN A 46 7.56 24.51 6.98
N LEU A 47 6.87 23.48 7.48
CA LEU A 47 7.28 22.10 7.40
C LEU A 47 6.73 21.46 6.12
N LYS A 48 7.59 20.71 5.41
CA LYS A 48 7.14 19.80 4.35
C LYS A 48 6.29 18.69 4.95
N THR A 49 5.20 18.32 4.29
CA THR A 49 4.34 17.21 4.74
C THR A 49 4.57 15.95 3.92
N THR A 50 4.62 14.80 4.61
CA THR A 50 4.63 13.47 4.00
C THR A 50 3.45 12.70 4.53
N ILE A 51 2.59 12.18 3.63
CA ILE A 51 1.46 11.33 4.01
C ILE A 51 1.90 9.87 3.98
N LEU A 52 1.71 9.18 5.10
CA LEU A 52 1.99 7.76 5.25
C LEU A 52 0.69 7.00 5.54
N GLY A 53 0.37 6.01 4.73
CA GLY A 53 -0.72 5.07 5.00
C GLY A 53 -0.26 3.88 5.84
N GLY A 54 -0.71 2.67 5.49
CA GLY A 54 -0.35 1.42 6.17
C GLY A 54 1.13 1.02 6.06
N GLY A 55 1.92 1.70 5.22
CA GLY A 55 3.36 1.45 5.09
C GLY A 55 3.71 0.13 4.41
N SER A 56 2.77 -0.45 3.65
CA SER A 56 2.94 -1.77 3.04
C SER A 56 3.60 -1.77 1.66
N ASN A 57 3.90 -0.59 1.09
CA ASN A 57 4.56 -0.46 -0.22
C ASN A 57 5.58 0.70 -0.23
N VAL A 58 6.23 0.97 0.88
CA VAL A 58 7.20 2.07 1.00
C VAL A 58 8.53 1.57 1.56
N LEU A 59 9.61 2.14 1.09
CA LEU A 59 10.95 2.03 1.66
C LEU A 59 11.35 3.41 2.17
N ILE A 60 11.46 3.55 3.49
CA ILE A 60 11.82 4.80 4.15
C ILE A 60 13.32 4.81 4.39
N SER A 61 13.99 5.87 3.95
CA SER A 61 15.44 6.07 4.13
C SER A 61 15.89 5.90 5.59
N ASP A 62 17.10 5.40 5.79
CA ASP A 62 17.75 5.34 7.11
C ASP A 62 17.97 6.73 7.71
N ALA A 63 18.14 7.78 6.87
CA ALA A 63 18.18 9.17 7.29
C ALA A 63 16.83 9.71 7.77
N GLY A 64 15.74 8.96 7.53
CA GLY A 64 14.39 9.31 7.94
C GLY A 64 13.69 10.31 7.03
N ILE A 65 12.66 10.97 7.56
CA ILE A 65 11.82 11.94 6.84
C ILE A 65 11.85 13.28 7.57
N LYS A 66 12.30 14.34 6.88
CA LYS A 66 12.23 15.72 7.38
C LYS A 66 10.82 16.30 7.25
N GLY A 67 10.51 17.27 8.10
CA GLY A 67 9.20 17.90 8.19
C GLY A 67 8.20 17.06 8.97
N LEU A 68 6.91 17.18 8.66
CA LEU A 68 5.82 16.48 9.34
C LEU A 68 5.37 15.26 8.57
N THR A 69 5.57 14.07 9.14
CA THR A 69 4.96 12.82 8.67
C THR A 69 3.59 12.66 9.31
N ILE A 70 2.55 12.64 8.48
CA ILE A 70 1.15 12.42 8.88
C ILE A 70 0.79 10.99 8.56
N CYS A 71 0.69 10.13 9.57
CA CYS A 71 0.36 8.72 9.38
C CYS A 71 -1.15 8.47 9.56
N LEU A 72 -1.81 7.98 8.52
CA LEU A 72 -3.27 7.81 8.50
C LEU A 72 -3.75 6.50 9.12
N ARG A 73 -2.89 5.67 9.75
CA ARG A 73 -3.29 4.38 10.36
C ARG A 73 -4.42 4.48 11.40
N LYS A 74 -4.60 5.64 12.05
CA LYS A 74 -5.70 5.88 13.00
C LYS A 74 -6.87 6.64 12.38
N PHE A 75 -6.74 7.12 11.15
CA PHE A 75 -7.79 7.77 10.37
C PHE A 75 -8.69 6.72 9.73
N SER A 76 -9.45 6.01 10.55
CA SER A 76 -10.16 4.78 10.21
C SER A 76 -11.60 4.81 10.66
N GLN A 77 -12.50 4.64 9.73
CA GLN A 77 -13.93 4.43 9.91
C GLN A 77 -14.47 3.73 8.66
N ILE A 78 -15.42 2.83 8.81
CA ILE A 78 -16.11 2.19 7.71
C ILE A 78 -17.60 2.08 8.03
N THR A 79 -18.44 2.44 7.08
CA THR A 79 -19.89 2.30 7.15
C THR A 79 -20.41 1.62 5.90
N SER A 80 -21.56 0.95 5.99
CA SER A 80 -22.18 0.30 4.86
C SER A 80 -23.69 0.33 4.94
N LYS A 81 -24.34 0.37 3.77
CA LYS A 81 -25.79 0.18 3.61
C LYS A 81 -26.08 -0.74 2.44
N ILE A 82 -27.21 -1.44 2.49
CA ILE A 82 -27.73 -2.20 1.36
C ILE A 82 -28.92 -1.44 0.79
N GLU A 83 -28.91 -1.23 -0.50
CA GLU A 83 -29.97 -0.53 -1.22
C GLU A 83 -29.99 -1.00 -2.68
N ASN A 84 -31.20 -1.30 -3.22
CA ASN A 84 -31.40 -1.73 -4.61
C ASN A 84 -30.45 -2.86 -5.04
N ASP A 85 -30.38 -3.92 -4.23
CA ASP A 85 -29.54 -5.11 -4.46
C ASP A 85 -28.03 -4.79 -4.62
N ASN A 86 -27.57 -3.67 -4.05
CA ASN A 86 -26.18 -3.31 -3.98
C ASN A 86 -25.74 -3.06 -2.54
N LEU A 87 -24.52 -3.42 -2.23
CA LEU A 87 -23.80 -3.04 -1.01
C LEU A 87 -23.02 -1.77 -1.29
N TYR A 88 -23.40 -0.68 -0.65
CA TYR A 88 -22.67 0.60 -0.66
C TYR A 88 -21.82 0.71 0.59
N ILE A 89 -20.57 1.13 0.42
CA ILE A 89 -19.60 1.27 1.52
C ILE A 89 -18.93 2.63 1.41
N GLU A 90 -18.77 3.30 2.54
CA GLU A 90 -17.90 4.46 2.70
C GLU A 90 -16.85 4.17 3.76
N ALA A 91 -15.59 4.48 3.45
CA ALA A 91 -14.49 4.28 4.38
C ALA A 91 -13.48 5.43 4.36
N LEU A 92 -12.93 5.78 5.51
CA LEU A 92 -11.79 6.68 5.60
C LEU A 92 -10.53 6.00 5.04
N SER A 93 -9.63 6.78 4.47
CA SER A 93 -8.48 6.28 3.72
C SER A 93 -7.50 5.42 4.54
N GLY A 94 -7.39 5.66 5.84
CA GLY A 94 -6.54 4.87 6.74
C GLY A 94 -7.20 3.58 7.23
N THR A 95 -8.44 3.28 6.83
CA THR A 95 -9.11 2.01 7.16
C THR A 95 -8.39 0.84 6.53
N ALA A 96 -8.07 -0.19 7.31
CA ALA A 96 -7.40 -1.37 6.79
C ALA A 96 -8.26 -2.11 5.75
N LYS A 97 -7.66 -2.60 4.67
CA LYS A 97 -8.36 -3.42 3.66
C LYS A 97 -9.00 -4.69 4.25
N SER A 98 -8.48 -5.18 5.37
CA SER A 98 -9.09 -6.30 6.09
C SER A 98 -10.49 -5.98 6.63
N GLU A 99 -10.80 -4.72 6.97
CA GLU A 99 -12.15 -4.33 7.38
C GLU A 99 -13.12 -4.36 6.20
N LEU A 100 -12.66 -3.93 5.03
CA LEU A 100 -13.42 -4.06 3.78
C LEU A 100 -13.67 -5.55 3.45
N LEU A 101 -12.63 -6.40 3.55
CA LEU A 101 -12.75 -7.85 3.38
C LEU A 101 -13.82 -8.44 4.31
N LYS A 102 -13.84 -8.06 5.60
CA LYS A 102 -14.84 -8.53 6.57
C LYS A 102 -16.27 -8.20 6.14
N LEU A 103 -16.50 -6.99 5.61
CA LEU A 103 -17.82 -6.58 5.10
C LEU A 103 -18.25 -7.43 3.89
N PHE A 104 -17.36 -7.66 2.94
CA PHE A 104 -17.66 -8.52 1.79
C PHE A 104 -17.93 -9.96 2.20
N LEU A 105 -17.13 -10.53 3.12
CA LEU A 105 -17.35 -11.87 3.67
C LEU A 105 -18.67 -11.98 4.42
N LYS A 106 -19.03 -10.98 5.24
CA LYS A 106 -20.31 -10.93 5.96
C LYS A 106 -21.50 -11.02 4.99
N ASN A 107 -21.38 -10.41 3.82
CA ASN A 107 -22.40 -10.41 2.78
C ASN A 107 -22.19 -11.52 1.74
N LYS A 108 -21.22 -12.44 1.95
CA LYS A 108 -20.90 -13.58 1.07
C LYS A 108 -20.61 -13.19 -0.38
N LEU A 109 -19.89 -12.10 -0.58
CA LEU A 109 -19.60 -11.55 -1.90
C LEU A 109 -18.24 -12.03 -2.45
N SER A 110 -18.21 -12.39 -3.73
CA SER A 110 -17.02 -12.93 -4.43
C SER A 110 -15.83 -11.96 -4.45
N ALA A 111 -16.05 -10.63 -4.39
CA ALA A 111 -15.00 -9.63 -4.26
C ALA A 111 -14.10 -9.82 -3.01
N SER A 112 -14.53 -10.62 -2.03
CA SER A 112 -13.70 -11.04 -0.90
C SER A 112 -12.42 -11.77 -1.34
N LEU A 113 -12.46 -12.51 -2.45
CA LEU A 113 -11.31 -13.24 -2.97
C LEU A 113 -10.16 -12.33 -3.35
N PHE A 114 -10.48 -11.20 -4.00
CA PHE A 114 -9.50 -10.17 -4.34
C PHE A 114 -8.85 -9.53 -3.11
N LEU A 115 -9.67 -9.22 -2.10
CA LEU A 115 -9.20 -8.55 -0.87
C LEU A 115 -8.41 -9.49 0.04
N ALA A 116 -8.58 -10.81 -0.12
CA ALA A 116 -7.91 -11.81 0.69
C ALA A 116 -6.39 -11.68 0.59
N GLY A 117 -5.75 -11.33 1.69
CA GLY A 117 -4.30 -11.17 1.78
C GLY A 117 -3.72 -9.91 1.13
N LEU A 118 -4.53 -8.93 0.70
CA LEU A 118 -4.03 -7.61 0.32
C LEU A 118 -3.68 -6.80 1.58
N PRO A 119 -2.41 -6.43 1.79
CA PRO A 119 -2.00 -5.65 2.96
C PRO A 119 -2.33 -4.16 2.80
N GLY A 120 -2.19 -3.43 3.90
CA GLY A 120 -2.29 -1.97 3.94
C GLY A 120 -3.73 -1.46 4.07
N ASP A 121 -3.90 -0.19 3.79
CA ASP A 121 -5.15 0.56 3.93
C ASP A 121 -5.85 0.84 2.59
N ILE A 122 -7.04 1.40 2.69
CA ILE A 122 -7.90 1.75 1.56
C ILE A 122 -7.26 2.87 0.72
N GLY A 123 -6.69 3.92 1.36
CA GLY A 123 -6.04 5.03 0.65
C GLY A 123 -4.86 4.56 -0.19
N GLY A 124 -3.98 3.74 0.40
CA GLY A 124 -2.88 3.10 -0.34
C GLY A 124 -3.37 2.18 -1.45
N GLY A 125 -4.53 1.53 -1.27
CA GLY A 125 -5.20 0.76 -2.32
C GLY A 125 -5.58 1.59 -3.53
N VAL A 126 -6.13 2.78 -3.31
CA VAL A 126 -6.47 3.75 -4.36
C VAL A 126 -5.21 4.27 -5.05
N VAL A 127 -4.25 4.81 -4.28
CA VAL A 127 -3.01 5.42 -4.82
C VAL A 127 -2.27 4.45 -5.73
N MET A 128 -2.13 3.22 -5.30
CA MET A 128 -1.38 2.19 -6.02
C MET A 128 -2.23 1.40 -7.02
N ASN A 129 -3.53 1.65 -7.13
CA ASN A 129 -4.43 0.73 -7.83
C ASN A 129 -4.02 -0.72 -7.51
N ALA A 130 -4.00 -1.04 -6.22
CA ALA A 130 -3.47 -2.31 -5.73
C ALA A 130 -4.18 -3.49 -6.39
N GLY A 131 -3.45 -4.53 -6.74
CA GLY A 131 -4.02 -5.65 -7.48
C GLY A 131 -3.32 -6.97 -7.22
N VAL A 132 -3.95 -8.04 -7.67
CA VAL A 132 -3.47 -9.42 -7.57
C VAL A 132 -3.17 -10.00 -8.95
N ALA A 133 -2.31 -11.02 -8.98
CA ALA A 133 -1.95 -11.70 -10.23
C ALA A 133 -2.98 -12.76 -10.65
N GLU A 134 -3.76 -13.26 -9.70
CA GLU A 134 -4.79 -14.27 -9.90
C GLU A 134 -5.97 -13.74 -10.74
N ASN A 135 -6.66 -14.61 -11.45
CA ASN A 135 -7.84 -14.28 -12.25
C ASN A 135 -9.10 -14.19 -11.37
N PHE A 136 -9.10 -13.25 -10.44
CA PHE A 136 -10.29 -12.88 -9.69
C PHE A 136 -11.03 -11.73 -10.36
N THR A 137 -12.28 -11.54 -9.99
CA THR A 137 -13.07 -10.35 -10.32
C THR A 137 -13.58 -9.78 -8.99
N PRO A 138 -13.15 -8.59 -8.60
CA PRO A 138 -12.19 -7.69 -9.27
C PRO A 138 -10.73 -8.18 -9.19
N ARG A 139 -9.84 -7.60 -10.02
CA ARG A 139 -8.37 -7.82 -9.99
C ARG A 139 -7.58 -6.63 -9.47
N GLU A 140 -8.16 -5.47 -9.55
CA GLU A 140 -7.54 -4.19 -9.16
C GLU A 140 -8.47 -3.41 -8.24
N PHE A 141 -7.88 -2.68 -7.29
CA PHE A 141 -8.62 -1.99 -6.24
C PHE A 141 -9.60 -0.95 -6.80
N MET A 142 -9.20 -0.25 -7.86
CA MET A 142 -10.05 0.76 -8.50
C MET A 142 -11.28 0.17 -9.20
N GLN A 143 -11.36 -1.15 -9.39
CA GLN A 143 -12.61 -1.79 -9.88
C GLN A 143 -13.73 -1.77 -8.83
N LEU A 144 -13.37 -1.72 -7.54
CA LEU A 144 -14.33 -1.59 -6.43
C LEU A 144 -14.78 -0.15 -6.18
N VAL A 145 -13.94 0.83 -6.53
CA VAL A 145 -14.12 2.25 -6.17
C VAL A 145 -15.09 2.93 -7.13
N ASP A 146 -16.03 3.71 -6.58
CA ASP A 146 -16.90 4.61 -7.35
C ASP A 146 -16.40 6.04 -7.35
N TRP A 147 -15.97 6.52 -6.18
CA TRP A 147 -15.50 7.88 -5.96
C TRP A 147 -14.53 7.97 -4.80
N ILE A 148 -13.80 9.09 -4.76
CA ILE A 148 -12.98 9.47 -3.63
C ILE A 148 -13.35 10.88 -3.13
N GLU A 149 -13.17 11.16 -1.86
CA GLU A 149 -13.14 12.51 -1.31
C GLU A 149 -11.72 12.86 -0.89
N VAL A 150 -11.29 14.03 -1.34
CA VAL A 150 -9.95 14.55 -1.06
C VAL A 150 -10.02 15.85 -0.27
N LEU A 151 -9.00 16.11 0.53
CA LEU A 151 -8.76 17.40 1.16
C LEU A 151 -7.84 18.21 0.28
N ASP A 152 -8.31 19.37 -0.22
CA ASP A 152 -7.54 20.24 -1.08
C ASP A 152 -6.58 21.16 -0.28
N GLU A 153 -5.78 21.95 -0.97
CA GLU A 153 -4.80 22.88 -0.39
C GLU A 153 -5.44 23.97 0.47
N ASN A 154 -6.72 24.27 0.24
CA ASN A 154 -7.53 25.22 1.02
C ASN A 154 -8.28 24.55 2.17
N GLN A 155 -7.99 23.28 2.43
CA GLN A 155 -8.64 22.45 3.44
C GLN A 155 -10.15 22.24 3.20
N ASN A 156 -10.62 22.31 1.94
CA ASN A 156 -11.97 21.96 1.55
C ASN A 156 -12.05 20.49 1.13
N MET A 157 -13.14 19.83 1.51
CA MET A 157 -13.44 18.49 1.03
C MET A 157 -13.99 18.57 -0.40
N LYS A 158 -13.42 17.78 -1.32
CA LYS A 158 -13.83 17.70 -2.71
C LYS A 158 -14.04 16.26 -3.12
N ARG A 159 -15.21 15.94 -3.67
CA ARG A 159 -15.51 14.64 -4.25
C ARG A 159 -15.00 14.57 -5.69
N ILE A 160 -14.37 13.47 -6.03
CA ILE A 160 -13.88 13.15 -7.37
C ILE A 160 -14.46 11.79 -7.76
N GLU A 161 -15.26 11.76 -8.81
CA GLU A 161 -15.81 10.52 -9.36
C GLU A 161 -14.69 9.72 -10.04
N LYS A 162 -14.79 8.40 -10.01
CA LYS A 162 -13.81 7.48 -10.63
C LYS A 162 -13.52 7.83 -12.10
N SER A 163 -14.55 8.23 -12.85
CA SER A 163 -14.43 8.63 -14.28
C SER A 163 -13.50 9.81 -14.52
N ASN A 164 -13.22 10.61 -13.49
CA ASN A 164 -12.33 11.78 -13.55
C ASN A 164 -10.90 11.44 -13.11
N LEU A 165 -10.63 10.17 -12.75
CA LEU A 165 -9.31 9.69 -12.38
C LEU A 165 -8.65 8.96 -13.56
N LYS A 166 -7.34 9.11 -13.68
CA LYS A 166 -6.53 8.32 -14.63
C LYS A 166 -6.02 7.08 -13.92
N ILE A 167 -6.48 5.92 -14.34
CA ILE A 167 -6.19 4.64 -13.71
C ILE A 167 -5.34 3.80 -14.65
N SER A 168 -4.22 3.32 -14.15
CA SER A 168 -3.32 2.42 -14.88
C SER A 168 -2.76 1.34 -13.96
N TYR A 169 -1.96 0.43 -14.51
CA TYR A 169 -1.34 -0.64 -13.74
C TYR A 169 -0.47 -0.10 -12.62
N ARG A 170 -0.85 -0.37 -11.37
CA ARG A 170 -0.16 0.09 -10.16
C ARG A 170 -0.04 1.61 -10.05
N HIS A 171 -1.04 2.34 -10.54
CA HIS A 171 -1.01 3.81 -10.46
C HIS A 171 -2.39 4.43 -10.64
N THR A 172 -2.67 5.49 -9.86
CA THR A 172 -3.86 6.34 -9.99
C THR A 172 -3.46 7.80 -9.92
N GLU A 173 -3.92 8.59 -10.88
CA GLU A 173 -3.70 10.04 -10.99
C GLU A 173 -5.03 10.81 -11.02
N GLY A 174 -4.92 12.16 -10.87
CA GLY A 174 -6.05 13.10 -10.99
C GLY A 174 -6.59 13.57 -9.64
N PHE A 175 -5.99 13.14 -8.54
CA PHE A 175 -6.29 13.67 -7.20
C PHE A 175 -5.15 14.51 -6.61
N GLN A 176 -3.93 14.35 -7.12
CA GLN A 176 -2.77 15.11 -6.62
C GLN A 176 -2.91 16.61 -6.89
N PRO A 177 -2.41 17.48 -6.00
CA PRO A 177 -1.61 17.19 -4.79
C PRO A 177 -2.45 16.92 -3.52
N HIS A 178 -3.75 16.70 -3.67
CA HIS A 178 -4.69 16.59 -2.56
C HIS A 178 -4.55 15.26 -1.78
N ILE A 179 -5.06 15.23 -0.55
CA ILE A 179 -4.99 14.08 0.34
C ILE A 179 -6.31 13.29 0.27
N ILE A 180 -6.25 12.01 -0.07
CA ILE A 180 -7.44 11.15 -0.05
C ILE A 180 -7.88 10.95 1.39
N CYS A 181 -9.12 11.37 1.69
CA CYS A 181 -9.71 11.25 3.02
C CYS A 181 -10.75 10.13 3.09
N LYS A 182 -11.61 10.00 2.08
CA LYS A 182 -12.67 9.00 2.07
C LYS A 182 -12.77 8.34 0.70
N VAL A 183 -13.22 7.09 0.68
CA VAL A 183 -13.44 6.31 -0.52
C VAL A 183 -14.83 5.68 -0.47
N GLY A 184 -15.59 5.82 -1.55
CA GLY A 184 -16.87 5.17 -1.74
C GLY A 184 -16.78 3.99 -2.69
N PHE A 185 -17.52 2.92 -2.35
CA PHE A 185 -17.57 1.68 -3.09
C PHE A 185 -19.01 1.24 -3.29
N SER A 186 -19.28 0.55 -4.40
CA SER A 186 -20.50 -0.23 -4.57
C SER A 186 -20.20 -1.61 -5.13
N TRP A 187 -21.01 -2.59 -4.76
CA TRP A 187 -20.88 -3.95 -5.27
C TRP A 187 -22.24 -4.65 -5.28
N PRO A 188 -22.60 -5.36 -6.37
CA PRO A 188 -23.86 -6.10 -6.44
C PRO A 188 -23.91 -7.20 -5.38
N LEU A 189 -25.09 -7.45 -4.82
CA LEU A 189 -25.36 -8.50 -3.82
C LEU A 189 -25.50 -9.88 -4.48
N GLU A 190 -24.51 -10.28 -5.26
CA GLU A 190 -24.41 -11.60 -5.83
C GLU A 190 -23.80 -12.58 -4.81
N ILE A 191 -24.66 -13.33 -4.11
CA ILE A 191 -24.25 -14.20 -3.01
C ILE A 191 -23.53 -15.45 -3.52
N ASP A 192 -22.29 -15.63 -3.08
CA ASP A 192 -21.52 -16.88 -3.24
C ASP A 192 -21.47 -17.63 -1.90
N ALA A 193 -22.28 -18.67 -1.76
CA ALA A 193 -22.35 -19.47 -0.54
C ALA A 193 -21.01 -20.11 -0.14
N ASN A 194 -20.11 -20.32 -1.10
CA ASN A 194 -18.81 -21.00 -0.91
C ASN A 194 -17.66 -20.02 -0.74
N VAL A 195 -17.90 -18.70 -0.72
CA VAL A 195 -16.85 -17.67 -0.72
C VAL A 195 -15.87 -17.81 0.45
N LEU A 196 -16.36 -18.19 1.63
CA LEU A 196 -15.49 -18.35 2.80
C LEU A 196 -14.45 -19.47 2.61
N GLN A 197 -14.87 -20.59 2.00
CA GLN A 197 -13.93 -21.67 1.69
C GLN A 197 -12.95 -21.25 0.60
N LYS A 198 -13.44 -20.61 -0.45
CA LYS A 198 -12.57 -20.07 -1.53
C LYS A 198 -11.53 -19.09 -1.00
N VAL A 199 -11.89 -18.21 -0.06
CA VAL A 199 -10.95 -17.28 0.59
C VAL A 199 -9.91 -18.00 1.43
N LYS A 200 -10.30 -19.05 2.18
CA LYS A 200 -9.35 -19.88 2.92
C LYS A 200 -8.35 -20.56 1.98
N ASP A 201 -8.83 -21.14 0.90
CA ASP A 201 -7.99 -21.83 -0.09
C ASP A 201 -7.03 -20.84 -0.79
N ALA A 202 -7.51 -19.65 -1.15
CA ALA A 202 -6.69 -18.59 -1.71
C ALA A 202 -5.58 -18.12 -0.74
N ASN A 203 -5.91 -17.97 0.55
CA ASN A 203 -4.93 -17.63 1.58
C ASN A 203 -3.88 -18.73 1.77
N LEU A 204 -4.28 -20.01 1.81
CA LEU A 204 -3.36 -21.15 1.89
C LEU A 204 -2.42 -21.19 0.67
N ALA A 205 -2.96 -20.99 -0.54
CA ALA A 205 -2.17 -20.93 -1.76
C ALA A 205 -1.16 -19.77 -1.75
N ARG A 206 -1.51 -18.61 -1.16
CA ARG A 206 -0.57 -17.50 -0.99
C ARG A 206 0.49 -17.80 0.07
N LEU A 207 0.10 -18.33 1.22
CA LEU A 207 1.04 -18.76 2.26
C LEU A 207 2.06 -19.77 1.75
N SER A 208 1.68 -20.66 0.83
CA SER A 208 2.63 -21.62 0.24
C SER A 208 3.63 -20.97 -0.71
N LYS A 209 3.29 -19.87 -1.37
CA LYS A 209 4.09 -19.23 -2.43
C LYS A 209 4.81 -17.95 -2.01
N GLN A 210 4.37 -17.26 -0.97
CA GLN A 210 4.88 -15.97 -0.56
C GLN A 210 5.43 -16.01 0.87
N PRO A 211 6.50 -15.26 1.19
CA PRO A 211 7.14 -15.23 2.52
C PRO A 211 6.36 -14.31 3.48
N LEU A 212 5.07 -14.63 3.74
CA LEU A 212 4.19 -13.80 4.57
C LEU A 212 4.52 -13.86 6.07
N ASP A 213 5.40 -14.74 6.45
CA ASP A 213 5.98 -14.93 7.79
C ASP A 213 7.21 -14.04 8.06
N MET A 214 7.67 -13.30 7.02
CA MET A 214 8.83 -12.41 7.13
C MET A 214 8.46 -10.97 6.79
N PRO A 215 9.07 -9.95 7.44
CA PRO A 215 8.87 -8.56 7.10
C PRO A 215 9.23 -8.29 5.63
N SER A 216 8.29 -7.77 4.86
CA SER A 216 8.43 -7.43 3.44
C SER A 216 7.33 -6.48 2.99
N CYS A 217 7.46 -5.88 1.82
CA CYS A 217 6.43 -5.00 1.24
C CYS A 217 5.60 -5.66 0.13
N GLY A 218 5.65 -6.98 0.01
CA GLY A 218 5.06 -7.69 -1.14
C GLY A 218 6.01 -7.71 -2.35
N SER A 219 5.45 -7.65 -3.55
CA SER A 219 6.24 -7.60 -4.78
C SER A 219 6.99 -6.29 -4.91
N VAL A 220 8.31 -6.37 -5.12
CA VAL A 220 9.20 -5.20 -5.20
C VAL A 220 9.18 -4.56 -6.59
N PHE A 221 9.06 -5.37 -7.63
CA PHE A 221 9.08 -4.91 -9.02
C PHE A 221 7.75 -5.15 -9.72
N LYS A 222 7.36 -4.20 -10.57
CA LYS A 222 6.23 -4.35 -11.50
C LYS A 222 6.54 -5.46 -12.51
N ASN A 223 5.52 -6.16 -12.97
CA ASN A 223 5.69 -7.09 -14.09
C ASN A 223 5.91 -6.29 -15.38
N PRO A 224 7.04 -6.50 -16.09
CA PRO A 224 7.23 -5.92 -17.42
C PRO A 224 6.22 -6.50 -18.41
N GLU A 225 5.96 -5.77 -19.49
CA GLU A 225 5.07 -6.24 -20.55
C GLU A 225 5.52 -7.60 -21.09
N GLY A 226 4.59 -8.56 -21.16
CA GLY A 226 4.86 -9.92 -21.60
C GLY A 226 5.67 -10.80 -20.64
N HIS A 227 6.09 -10.28 -19.49
CA HIS A 227 6.96 -11.00 -18.55
C HIS A 227 6.42 -10.98 -17.11
N LYS A 228 6.91 -11.92 -16.30
CA LYS A 228 6.71 -11.94 -14.86
C LYS A 228 8.03 -11.64 -14.15
N ALA A 229 8.09 -10.55 -13.39
CA ALA A 229 9.32 -10.14 -12.69
C ALA A 229 9.90 -11.28 -11.82
N ALA A 230 9.05 -12.02 -11.08
CA ALA A 230 9.50 -13.14 -10.27
C ALA A 230 10.20 -14.23 -11.09
N GLN A 231 9.71 -14.54 -12.30
CA GLN A 231 10.35 -15.56 -13.17
C GLN A 231 11.68 -15.07 -13.72
N LEU A 232 11.78 -13.80 -14.13
CA LEU A 232 13.03 -13.21 -14.58
C LEU A 232 14.09 -13.23 -13.49
N ILE A 233 13.73 -12.82 -12.26
CA ILE A 233 14.65 -12.80 -11.13
C ILE A 233 15.10 -14.23 -10.75
N ASP A 234 14.18 -15.19 -10.75
CA ASP A 234 14.46 -16.60 -10.46
C ASP A 234 15.38 -17.24 -11.51
N SER A 235 15.11 -17.01 -12.81
CA SER A 235 15.96 -17.52 -13.91
C SER A 235 17.38 -16.93 -13.89
N CYS A 236 17.56 -15.74 -13.29
CA CYS A 236 18.88 -15.15 -13.08
C CYS A 236 19.63 -15.76 -11.86
N GLY A 237 19.02 -16.67 -11.11
CA GLY A 237 19.63 -17.31 -9.94
C GLY A 237 19.74 -16.39 -8.73
N LEU A 238 18.85 -15.40 -8.59
CA LEU A 238 18.97 -14.36 -7.56
C LEU A 238 18.23 -14.66 -6.26
N LYS A 239 17.47 -15.76 -6.16
CA LYS A 239 16.91 -16.19 -4.85
C LYS A 239 18.02 -16.39 -3.83
N GLY A 240 17.84 -15.85 -2.63
CA GLY A 240 18.82 -15.91 -1.54
C GLY A 240 19.95 -14.88 -1.65
N PHE A 241 20.04 -14.08 -2.73
CA PHE A 241 21.00 -12.99 -2.79
C PHE A 241 20.73 -11.99 -1.66
N GLN A 242 21.78 -11.59 -0.95
CA GLN A 242 21.69 -10.84 0.30
C GLN A 242 22.74 -9.75 0.38
N ILE A 243 22.32 -8.58 0.91
CA ILE A 243 23.23 -7.52 1.34
C ILE A 243 22.79 -7.10 2.75
N GLY A 244 23.70 -7.10 3.72
CA GLY A 244 23.32 -6.94 5.13
C GLY A 244 22.26 -7.98 5.52
N ASP A 245 21.17 -7.52 6.12
CA ASP A 245 20.02 -8.38 6.46
C ASP A 245 18.84 -8.27 5.48
N ALA A 246 19.04 -7.64 4.32
CA ALA A 246 18.07 -7.63 3.22
C ALA A 246 18.35 -8.78 2.25
N GLN A 247 17.36 -9.63 1.98
CA GLN A 247 17.53 -10.83 1.16
C GLN A 247 16.42 -10.99 0.13
N VAL A 248 16.77 -11.34 -1.11
CA VAL A 248 15.79 -11.87 -2.08
C VAL A 248 15.24 -13.18 -1.54
N SER A 249 13.92 -13.24 -1.33
CA SER A 249 13.29 -14.38 -0.68
C SER A 249 13.54 -15.69 -1.44
N LEU A 250 13.91 -16.73 -0.69
CA LEU A 250 14.03 -18.10 -1.21
C LEU A 250 12.69 -18.64 -1.72
N LYS A 251 11.57 -18.14 -1.16
CA LYS A 251 10.22 -18.60 -1.48
C LYS A 251 9.64 -17.94 -2.72
N HIS A 252 9.83 -16.61 -2.88
CA HIS A 252 9.27 -15.83 -3.99
C HIS A 252 10.27 -14.77 -4.47
N ALA A 253 10.82 -14.94 -5.66
CA ALA A 253 11.93 -14.14 -6.16
C ALA A 253 11.66 -12.63 -6.28
N ASN A 254 10.40 -12.20 -6.44
CA ASN A 254 10.03 -10.77 -6.46
C ASN A 254 9.73 -10.19 -5.07
N PHE A 255 10.14 -10.88 -3.99
CA PHE A 255 10.07 -10.38 -2.61
C PHE A 255 11.48 -10.19 -2.07
N ILE A 256 11.72 -9.06 -1.45
CA ILE A 256 12.91 -8.82 -0.62
C ILE A 256 12.43 -8.81 0.83
N VAL A 257 13.03 -9.65 1.65
CA VAL A 257 12.68 -9.82 3.06
C VAL A 257 13.75 -9.22 3.95
N ASN A 258 13.34 -8.65 5.07
CA ASN A 258 14.23 -8.30 6.17
C ASN A 258 14.36 -9.53 7.08
N ILE A 259 15.54 -10.15 7.09
CA ILE A 259 15.76 -11.39 7.85
C ILE A 259 16.11 -11.15 9.32
N ASN A 260 16.48 -9.91 9.67
CA ASN A 260 16.78 -9.52 11.05
C ASN A 260 16.73 -7.99 11.23
N LYS A 261 17.75 -7.24 10.87
CA LYS A 261 17.92 -5.80 11.06
C LYS A 261 18.41 -5.12 9.78
N ALA A 262 17.78 -5.41 8.65
CA ALA A 262 18.13 -4.78 7.38
C ALA A 262 17.97 -3.26 7.46
N THR A 263 18.90 -2.54 6.86
CA THR A 263 18.78 -1.11 6.63
C THR A 263 18.01 -0.81 5.35
N ALA A 264 17.54 0.42 5.18
CA ALA A 264 16.94 0.86 3.93
C ALA A 264 17.97 0.83 2.79
N MET A 265 19.21 1.14 3.09
CA MET A 265 20.32 1.09 2.13
C MET A 265 20.64 -0.34 1.70
N ASP A 266 20.65 -1.32 2.62
CA ASP A 266 20.81 -2.74 2.26
C ASP A 266 19.72 -3.18 1.28
N THR A 267 18.46 -2.87 1.62
CA THR A 267 17.29 -3.21 0.81
C THR A 267 17.38 -2.56 -0.58
N TRP A 268 17.75 -1.27 -0.63
CA TRP A 268 17.95 -0.54 -1.88
C TRP A 268 19.07 -1.16 -2.74
N ASN A 269 20.20 -1.49 -2.13
CA ASN A 269 21.32 -2.11 -2.84
C ASN A 269 20.96 -3.50 -3.41
N VAL A 270 20.16 -4.30 -2.68
CA VAL A 270 19.61 -5.55 -3.23
C VAL A 270 18.72 -5.27 -4.43
N MET A 271 17.83 -4.26 -4.35
CA MET A 271 16.96 -3.88 -5.49
C MET A 271 17.77 -3.48 -6.71
N MET A 272 18.79 -2.62 -6.55
CA MET A 272 19.67 -2.18 -7.63
C MET A 272 20.44 -3.33 -8.25
N HIS A 273 20.96 -4.25 -7.44
CA HIS A 273 21.66 -5.44 -7.93
C HIS A 273 20.73 -6.34 -8.76
N VAL A 274 19.49 -6.56 -8.29
CA VAL A 274 18.48 -7.34 -9.01
C VAL A 274 18.15 -6.70 -10.35
N GLN A 275 17.91 -5.40 -10.41
CA GLN A 275 17.61 -4.66 -11.64
C GLN A 275 18.77 -4.79 -12.65
N LYS A 276 20.01 -4.55 -12.20
CA LYS A 276 21.20 -4.64 -13.03
C LYS A 276 21.38 -6.05 -13.60
N THR A 277 21.34 -7.08 -12.74
CA THR A 277 21.58 -8.47 -13.15
C THR A 277 20.51 -8.97 -14.10
N VAL A 278 19.23 -8.65 -13.86
CA VAL A 278 18.15 -9.03 -14.78
C VAL A 278 18.32 -8.34 -16.13
N LEU A 279 18.61 -7.05 -16.16
CA LEU A 279 18.86 -6.33 -17.42
C LEU A 279 20.02 -6.94 -18.20
N GLU A 280 21.16 -7.21 -17.54
CA GLU A 280 22.36 -7.79 -18.18
C GLU A 280 22.12 -9.19 -18.74
N LYS A 281 21.34 -10.04 -18.03
CA LYS A 281 21.13 -11.44 -18.43
C LYS A 281 19.95 -11.65 -19.38
N THR A 282 18.92 -10.78 -19.34
CA THR A 282 17.67 -11.00 -20.07
C THR A 282 17.31 -9.88 -21.05
N ASN A 283 18.05 -8.77 -21.02
CA ASN A 283 17.74 -7.53 -21.74
C ASN A 283 16.35 -6.94 -21.41
N VAL A 284 15.79 -7.29 -20.23
CA VAL A 284 14.51 -6.77 -19.74
C VAL A 284 14.75 -5.85 -18.55
N SER A 285 14.24 -4.61 -18.60
CA SER A 285 14.34 -3.67 -17.51
C SER A 285 13.22 -3.90 -16.49
N LEU A 286 13.57 -3.99 -15.20
CA LEU A 286 12.62 -4.02 -14.10
C LEU A 286 12.40 -2.61 -13.54
N SER A 287 11.14 -2.20 -13.35
CA SER A 287 10.79 -0.98 -12.61
C SER A 287 10.23 -1.31 -11.24
N THR A 288 10.60 -0.51 -10.24
CA THR A 288 10.14 -0.72 -8.87
C THR A 288 8.65 -0.41 -8.72
N GLU A 289 7.93 -1.22 -7.94
CA GLU A 289 6.58 -0.92 -7.46
C GLU A 289 6.64 -0.13 -6.15
N VAL A 290 7.69 -0.35 -5.38
CA VAL A 290 7.93 0.27 -4.07
C VAL A 290 8.21 1.77 -4.20
N VAL A 291 7.59 2.56 -3.33
CA VAL A 291 7.79 4.01 -3.25
C VAL A 291 8.87 4.32 -2.22
N ARG A 292 9.90 5.08 -2.62
CA ARG A 292 10.93 5.58 -1.70
C ARG A 292 10.47 6.86 -1.03
N LEU A 293 10.64 6.94 0.28
CA LEU A 293 10.36 8.12 1.09
C LEU A 293 11.59 8.56 1.87
N GLY A 294 11.67 9.85 2.19
CA GLY A 294 12.75 10.43 2.96
C GLY A 294 13.93 10.91 2.11
N GLU A 295 15.06 11.16 2.76
CA GLU A 295 16.27 11.67 2.11
C GLU A 295 17.19 10.51 1.75
N TRP A 296 17.63 10.46 0.50
CA TRP A 296 18.49 9.40 -0.03
C TRP A 296 19.75 10.00 -0.62
N ASP A 297 20.89 9.60 -0.10
CA ASP A 297 22.23 10.02 -0.57
C ASP A 297 22.70 9.09 -1.73
N VAL A 298 21.84 8.93 -2.77
CA VAL A 298 22.08 8.04 -3.93
C VAL A 298 21.63 8.68 -5.23
#